data_f1c33bbaee360f2db13c22d98453fc9d
#
_entry.id   f1c33bbaee360f2db13c22d98453fc9d
#
_cell.length_a   1.000
_cell.length_b   1.000
_cell.length_c   1.000
_cell.angle_alpha   90.00
_cell.angle_beta   90.00
_cell.angle_gamma   90.00
#
_symmetry.space_group_name_H-M   'P 1'
#
loop_
_entity.id
_entity.type
_entity.pdbx_description
1 polymer ?
#
loop_
_entity_poly.entity_id
_entity_poly.type
_entity_poly.pdbx_seq_one_letter_code
_entity_poly.pdbx_strand_id
1 'polypeptide(L)'
;MVRVKPFAAVRPPKQYVEEVAARPYDVLNSEEAKVEAGEKSLLHKTKPEIDFDPIIDEHSQPAYDKAVDNFKAWQEKGWLVQDEKPYYYVYAQTMEGRTQYGLVVCAHTDDYAEGKIKKHELTRKDKEDDRMIHVRIQDANIEPVFFS
;
A
#
# COMPACT_ATOMS: atom_id res chain seq x y z
N MET A 1 -6.33 1.85 26.46
CA MET A 1 -6.38 2.80 25.32
C MET A 1 -5.35 2.36 24.29
N VAL A 2 -5.67 2.37 23.01
CA VAL A 2 -4.73 2.04 21.93
C VAL A 2 -3.73 3.18 21.78
N ARG A 3 -2.45 2.85 21.73
CA ARG A 3 -1.34 3.82 21.53
C ARG A 3 -1.16 4.07 20.03
N VAL A 4 -1.25 5.34 19.64
CA VAL A 4 -1.05 5.77 18.26
C VAL A 4 -0.01 6.88 18.18
N LYS A 5 0.68 6.98 17.03
CA LYS A 5 1.64 8.06 16.75
C LYS A 5 1.54 8.53 15.31
N PRO A 6 1.94 9.78 15.03
CA PRO A 6 2.07 10.28 13.68
C PRO A 6 3.26 9.65 12.96
N PHE A 7 3.29 9.76 11.64
CA PHE A 7 4.41 9.32 10.80
C PHE A 7 4.57 10.23 9.58
N ALA A 8 5.73 10.18 8.94
CA ALA A 8 6.01 10.89 7.71
C ALA A 8 5.67 9.96 6.52
N ALA A 9 4.49 10.15 5.92
CA ALA A 9 4.06 9.31 4.81
C ALA A 9 4.86 9.58 3.53
N VAL A 10 5.06 8.53 2.74
CA VAL A 10 5.49 8.63 1.35
C VAL A 10 4.22 8.64 0.50
N ARG A 11 4.00 9.73 -0.23
CA ARG A 11 2.77 9.93 -1.00
C ARG A 11 3.01 10.73 -2.29
N PRO A 12 2.13 10.63 -3.28
CA PRO A 12 2.29 11.41 -4.50
C PRO A 12 2.07 12.90 -4.24
N PRO A 13 2.87 13.79 -4.88
CA PRO A 13 2.55 15.20 -4.99
C PRO A 13 1.20 15.40 -5.67
N LYS A 14 0.53 16.51 -5.37
CA LYS A 14 -0.84 16.79 -5.82
C LYS A 14 -1.05 16.60 -7.34
N GLN A 15 -0.06 16.97 -8.15
CA GLN A 15 -0.12 16.84 -9.61
C GLN A 15 -0.10 15.40 -10.14
N TYR A 16 0.32 14.43 -9.32
CA TYR A 16 0.43 13.01 -9.72
C TYR A 16 -0.58 12.10 -9.02
N VAL A 17 -1.41 12.64 -8.13
CA VAL A 17 -2.35 11.83 -7.33
C VAL A 17 -3.22 10.93 -8.20
N GLU A 18 -3.83 11.48 -9.25
CA GLU A 18 -4.73 10.72 -10.14
C GLU A 18 -4.01 9.64 -10.95
N GLU A 19 -2.74 9.88 -11.32
CA GLU A 19 -1.94 8.93 -12.08
C GLU A 19 -1.34 7.82 -11.20
N VAL A 20 -1.09 8.12 -9.91
CA VAL A 20 -0.52 7.16 -8.96
C VAL A 20 -1.61 6.32 -8.29
N ALA A 21 -2.77 6.93 -8.00
CA ALA A 21 -3.87 6.22 -7.37
C ALA A 21 -4.30 4.99 -8.18
N ALA A 22 -4.53 3.89 -7.48
CA ALA A 22 -4.91 2.63 -8.09
C ALA A 22 -5.96 1.91 -7.23
N ARG A 23 -6.68 0.97 -7.83
CA ARG A 23 -7.53 0.05 -7.07
C ARG A 23 -6.68 -0.85 -6.18
N PRO A 24 -7.25 -1.37 -5.06
CA PRO A 24 -6.56 -2.36 -4.24
C PRO A 24 -6.10 -3.56 -5.07
N TYR A 25 -4.94 -4.11 -4.72
CA TYR A 25 -4.29 -5.19 -5.47
C TYR A 25 -5.12 -6.49 -5.55
N ASP A 26 -5.97 -6.72 -4.57
CA ASP A 26 -6.76 -7.95 -4.41
C ASP A 26 -8.08 -7.95 -5.19
N VAL A 27 -8.45 -6.83 -5.82
CA VAL A 27 -9.64 -6.71 -6.66
C VAL A 27 -9.34 -6.84 -8.16
N LEU A 28 -8.08 -7.07 -8.53
CA LEU A 28 -7.61 -7.22 -9.90
C LEU A 28 -6.74 -8.47 -10.04
N ASN A 29 -6.95 -9.26 -11.09
CA ASN A 29 -5.93 -10.21 -11.50
C ASN A 29 -4.78 -9.50 -12.23
N SER A 30 -3.67 -10.19 -12.49
CA SER A 30 -2.47 -9.57 -13.07
C SER A 30 -2.66 -9.07 -14.50
N GLU A 31 -3.48 -9.74 -15.30
CA GLU A 31 -3.82 -9.29 -16.66
C GLU A 31 -4.65 -8.01 -16.65
N GLU A 32 -5.66 -7.95 -15.79
CA GLU A 32 -6.49 -6.76 -15.60
C GLU A 32 -5.63 -5.59 -15.08
N ALA A 33 -4.77 -5.85 -14.11
CA ALA A 33 -3.86 -4.86 -13.55
C ALA A 33 -2.90 -4.32 -14.62
N LYS A 34 -2.35 -5.17 -15.49
CA LYS A 34 -1.47 -4.76 -16.61
C LYS A 34 -2.18 -3.83 -17.59
N VAL A 35 -3.44 -4.10 -17.88
CA VAL A 35 -4.26 -3.25 -18.78
C VAL A 35 -4.61 -1.91 -18.14
N GLU A 36 -4.89 -1.90 -16.83
CA GLU A 36 -5.32 -0.70 -16.12
C GLU A 36 -4.15 0.22 -15.73
N ALA A 37 -2.98 -0.35 -15.46
CA ALA A 37 -1.85 0.39 -14.93
C ALA A 37 -1.30 1.40 -15.94
N GLY A 38 -1.44 2.68 -15.65
CA GLY A 38 -0.65 3.73 -16.29
C GLY A 38 0.78 3.75 -15.73
N GLU A 39 1.69 4.47 -16.40
CA GLU A 39 3.13 4.51 -16.08
C GLU A 39 3.44 4.77 -14.60
N LYS A 40 2.63 5.59 -13.92
CA LYS A 40 2.82 5.99 -12.52
C LYS A 40 1.93 5.22 -11.54
N SER A 41 1.14 4.26 -12.02
CA SER A 41 0.17 3.55 -11.18
C SER A 41 0.82 2.80 -10.02
N LEU A 42 0.22 2.88 -8.83
CA LEU A 42 0.67 2.14 -7.66
C LEU A 42 0.63 0.61 -7.87
N LEU A 43 -0.13 0.12 -8.85
CA LEU A 43 -0.16 -1.30 -9.23
C LEU A 43 1.23 -1.86 -9.54
N HIS A 44 2.14 -1.09 -10.12
CA HIS A 44 3.52 -1.52 -10.36
C HIS A 44 4.31 -1.84 -9.07
N LYS A 45 3.79 -1.52 -7.89
CA LYS A 45 4.40 -1.85 -6.58
C LYS A 45 3.66 -2.95 -5.85
N THR A 46 2.34 -2.95 -6.00
CA THR A 46 1.48 -3.92 -5.32
C THR A 46 1.30 -5.20 -6.13
N LYS A 47 1.50 -5.12 -7.45
CA LYS A 47 1.47 -6.21 -8.44
C LYS A 47 2.62 -6.07 -9.45
N PRO A 48 3.90 -6.13 -9.00
CA PRO A 48 5.06 -5.84 -9.84
C PRO A 48 5.27 -6.83 -11.01
N GLU A 49 4.65 -7.99 -10.96
CA GLU A 49 4.66 -9.01 -12.01
C GLU A 49 4.13 -8.50 -13.35
N ILE A 50 3.30 -7.44 -13.33
CA ILE A 50 2.73 -6.83 -14.55
C ILE A 50 3.76 -6.13 -15.43
N ASP A 51 4.94 -5.82 -14.88
CA ASP A 51 6.03 -5.16 -15.60
C ASP A 51 6.81 -6.11 -16.51
N PHE A 52 6.48 -7.40 -16.46
CA PHE A 52 7.14 -8.43 -17.27
C PHE A 52 6.28 -8.82 -18.47
N ASP A 53 6.95 -9.26 -19.54
CA ASP A 53 6.30 -9.80 -20.73
C ASP A 53 7.01 -11.07 -21.20
N PRO A 54 6.39 -12.25 -21.03
CA PRO A 54 5.08 -12.47 -20.41
C PRO A 54 5.07 -12.15 -18.91
N ILE A 55 3.85 -11.96 -18.34
CA ILE A 55 3.65 -11.81 -16.90
C ILE A 55 4.23 -13.04 -16.19
N ILE A 56 4.97 -12.79 -15.10
CA ILE A 56 5.61 -13.83 -14.29
C ILE A 56 4.77 -14.13 -13.03
N ASP A 57 5.17 -15.14 -12.28
CA ASP A 57 4.57 -15.46 -10.98
C ASP A 57 4.71 -14.28 -10.01
N GLU A 58 3.59 -13.81 -9.46
CA GLU A 58 3.51 -12.69 -8.50
C GLU A 58 4.31 -12.95 -7.21
N HIS A 59 4.54 -14.22 -6.85
CA HIS A 59 5.33 -14.63 -5.67
C HIS A 59 6.78 -14.99 -6.00
N SER A 60 7.24 -14.68 -7.20
CA SER A 60 8.63 -14.95 -7.62
C SER A 60 9.59 -13.86 -7.11
N GLN A 61 10.85 -14.24 -6.86
CA GLN A 61 11.88 -13.29 -6.45
C GLN A 61 12.04 -12.12 -7.44
N PRO A 62 12.03 -12.31 -8.78
CA PRO A 62 12.09 -11.19 -9.72
C PRO A 62 10.93 -10.20 -9.58
N ALA A 63 9.70 -10.66 -9.26
CA ALA A 63 8.56 -9.78 -9.01
C ALA A 63 8.80 -8.94 -7.76
N TYR A 64 9.25 -9.54 -6.67
CA TYR A 64 9.59 -8.82 -5.44
C TYR A 64 10.72 -7.79 -5.65
N ASP A 65 11.78 -8.16 -6.34
CA ASP A 65 12.89 -7.25 -6.66
C ASP A 65 12.39 -6.05 -7.47
N LYS A 66 11.49 -6.31 -8.43
CA LYS A 66 10.87 -5.26 -9.25
C LYS A 66 10.03 -4.28 -8.42
N ALA A 67 9.31 -4.75 -7.41
CA ALA A 67 8.57 -3.88 -6.48
C ALA A 67 9.51 -2.89 -5.78
N VAL A 68 10.66 -3.37 -5.32
CA VAL A 68 11.69 -2.53 -4.66
C VAL A 68 12.24 -1.49 -5.64
N ASP A 69 12.63 -1.93 -6.84
CA ASP A 69 13.17 -1.06 -7.89
C ASP A 69 12.16 0.04 -8.27
N ASN A 70 10.89 -0.33 -8.46
CA ASN A 70 9.84 0.61 -8.75
C ASN A 70 9.64 1.63 -7.62
N PHE A 71 9.59 1.17 -6.37
CA PHE A 71 9.41 2.07 -5.22
C PHE A 71 10.55 3.09 -5.11
N LYS A 72 11.77 2.66 -5.36
CA LYS A 72 12.95 3.52 -5.38
C LYS A 72 12.93 4.49 -6.56
N ALA A 73 12.70 3.99 -7.77
CA ALA A 73 12.66 4.79 -8.98
C ALA A 73 11.60 5.90 -8.93
N TRP A 74 10.44 5.64 -8.33
CA TRP A 74 9.39 6.66 -8.22
C TRP A 74 9.69 7.73 -7.19
N GLN A 75 10.44 7.41 -6.15
CA GLN A 75 10.96 8.43 -5.22
C GLN A 75 12.01 9.30 -5.92
N GLU A 76 12.93 8.68 -6.68
CA GLU A 76 13.95 9.41 -7.46
C GLU A 76 13.32 10.33 -8.53
N LYS A 77 12.23 9.90 -9.16
CA LYS A 77 11.47 10.69 -10.14
C LYS A 77 10.55 11.75 -9.50
N GLY A 78 10.42 11.77 -8.18
CA GLY A 78 9.52 12.68 -7.48
C GLY A 78 8.03 12.37 -7.66
N TRP A 79 7.68 11.16 -8.12
CA TRP A 79 6.29 10.71 -8.21
C TRP A 79 5.73 10.29 -6.85
N LEU A 80 6.62 9.90 -5.95
CA LEU A 80 6.37 9.69 -4.54
C LEU A 80 7.37 10.52 -3.74
N VAL A 81 6.89 11.23 -2.74
CA VAL A 81 7.71 12.09 -1.88
C VAL A 81 7.36 11.82 -0.42
N GLN A 82 8.38 11.66 0.43
CA GLN A 82 8.18 11.57 1.85
C GLN A 82 7.93 12.93 2.46
N ASP A 83 6.92 13.03 3.32
CA ASP A 83 6.66 14.25 4.08
C ASP A 83 7.85 14.59 5.01
N GLU A 84 8.17 15.86 5.15
CA GLU A 84 9.32 16.33 5.95
C GLU A 84 9.14 16.10 7.45
N LYS A 85 7.90 15.98 7.91
CA LYS A 85 7.54 15.85 9.33
C LYS A 85 6.50 14.77 9.52
N PRO A 86 6.46 14.13 10.70
CA PRO A 86 5.37 13.24 11.06
C PRO A 86 4.04 13.99 11.19
N TYR A 87 2.99 13.44 10.57
CA TYR A 87 1.62 13.95 10.62
C TYR A 87 0.64 12.83 10.98
N TYR A 88 -0.55 13.21 11.43
CA TYR A 88 -1.76 12.41 11.37
C TYR A 88 -2.48 12.76 10.08
N TYR A 89 -2.96 11.75 9.33
CA TYR A 89 -3.63 11.99 8.07
C TYR A 89 -5.12 11.70 8.20
N VAL A 90 -5.94 12.57 7.62
CA VAL A 90 -7.37 12.34 7.52
C VAL A 90 -7.66 11.63 6.22
N TYR A 91 -8.28 10.47 6.31
CA TYR A 91 -8.79 9.72 5.17
C TYR A 91 -10.29 9.99 5.01
N ALA A 92 -10.71 10.38 3.83
CA ALA A 92 -12.11 10.61 3.51
C ALA A 92 -12.51 9.71 2.34
N GLN A 93 -13.54 8.89 2.54
CA GLN A 93 -14.10 8.02 1.50
C GLN A 93 -15.57 8.37 1.28
N THR A 94 -15.91 8.70 0.04
CA THR A 94 -17.28 9.01 -0.34
C THR A 94 -17.85 7.90 -1.21
N MET A 95 -18.97 7.31 -0.80
CA MET A 95 -19.71 6.30 -1.54
C MET A 95 -21.19 6.65 -1.48
N GLU A 96 -21.87 6.65 -2.62
CA GLU A 96 -23.30 6.96 -2.74
C GLU A 96 -23.70 8.31 -2.05
N GLY A 97 -22.85 9.32 -2.17
CA GLY A 97 -23.08 10.65 -1.59
C GLY A 97 -22.82 10.75 -0.08
N ARG A 98 -22.44 9.67 0.60
CA ARG A 98 -22.09 9.65 2.02
C ARG A 98 -20.58 9.61 2.19
N THR A 99 -20.03 10.57 2.92
CA THR A 99 -18.61 10.62 3.24
C THR A 99 -18.36 10.06 4.64
N GLN A 100 -17.42 9.13 4.74
CA GLN A 100 -16.87 8.62 6.00
C GLN A 100 -15.44 9.15 6.15
N TYR A 101 -15.08 9.50 7.39
CA TYR A 101 -13.76 9.98 7.73
C TYR A 101 -13.05 8.98 8.63
N GLY A 102 -11.77 8.74 8.35
CA GLY A 102 -10.87 7.93 9.17
C GLY A 102 -9.58 8.68 9.48
N LEU A 103 -8.85 8.18 10.46
CA LEU A 103 -7.55 8.69 10.84
C LEU A 103 -6.47 7.67 10.48
N VAL A 104 -5.48 8.07 9.67
CA VAL A 104 -4.35 7.22 9.33
C VAL A 104 -3.21 7.53 10.29
N VAL A 105 -2.74 6.50 11.00
CA VAL A 105 -1.77 6.60 12.10
C VAL A 105 -0.91 5.34 12.17
N CYS A 106 0.20 5.39 12.89
CA CYS A 106 0.87 4.18 13.35
C CYS A 106 0.25 3.70 14.66
N ALA A 107 -0.25 2.47 14.71
CA ALA A 107 -0.69 1.81 15.93
C ALA A 107 0.46 0.97 16.51
N HIS A 108 0.52 0.87 17.84
CA HIS A 108 1.55 0.08 18.52
C HIS A 108 1.27 -1.41 18.36
N THR A 109 2.27 -2.18 17.92
CA THR A 109 2.13 -3.62 17.64
C THR A 109 1.78 -4.45 18.89
N ASP A 110 2.28 -4.06 20.07
CA ASP A 110 1.90 -4.74 21.33
C ASP A 110 0.40 -4.64 21.61
N ASP A 111 -0.22 -3.49 21.25
CA ASP A 111 -1.66 -3.32 21.49
C ASP A 111 -2.50 -4.27 20.62
N TYR A 112 -1.96 -4.69 19.47
CA TYR A 112 -2.52 -5.75 18.65
C TYR A 112 -2.25 -7.13 19.27
N ALA A 113 -1.01 -7.40 19.71
CA ALA A 113 -0.62 -8.67 20.32
C ALA A 113 -1.37 -8.93 21.65
N GLU A 114 -1.58 -7.88 22.45
CA GLU A 114 -2.32 -7.93 23.72
C GLU A 114 -3.86 -7.96 23.54
N GLY A 115 -4.35 -7.87 22.30
CA GLY A 115 -5.79 -7.92 22.00
C GLY A 115 -6.55 -6.63 22.32
N LYS A 116 -5.87 -5.51 22.56
CA LYS A 116 -6.50 -4.20 22.69
C LYS A 116 -7.08 -3.72 21.35
N ILE A 117 -6.37 -4.05 20.26
CA ILE A 117 -6.88 -3.95 18.89
C ILE A 117 -7.45 -5.32 18.55
N LYS A 118 -8.76 -5.38 18.37
CA LYS A 118 -9.46 -6.64 18.10
C LYS A 118 -9.32 -7.03 16.64
N LYS A 119 -9.08 -8.32 16.41
CA LYS A 119 -9.09 -8.89 15.06
C LYS A 119 -10.53 -8.90 14.55
N HIS A 120 -10.74 -8.42 13.34
CA HIS A 120 -12.04 -8.41 12.69
C HIS A 120 -12.36 -9.78 12.08
N GLU A 121 -11.38 -10.39 11.39
CA GLU A 121 -11.50 -11.68 10.70
C GLU A 121 -10.17 -12.43 10.70
N LEU A 122 -10.20 -13.68 10.26
CA LEU A 122 -8.99 -14.46 10.04
C LEU A 122 -8.46 -14.16 8.64
N THR A 123 -7.23 -13.69 8.59
CA THR A 123 -6.53 -13.48 7.31
C THR A 123 -6.10 -14.82 6.70
N ARG A 124 -6.07 -14.89 5.38
CA ARG A 124 -5.47 -16.02 4.67
C ARG A 124 -3.96 -15.96 4.83
N LYS A 125 -3.36 -17.08 5.23
CA LYS A 125 -1.93 -17.15 5.53
C LYS A 125 -1.05 -16.83 4.30
N ASP A 126 -1.44 -17.29 3.12
CA ASP A 126 -0.74 -17.00 1.87
C ASP A 126 -0.68 -15.49 1.56
N LYS A 127 -1.78 -14.77 1.79
CA LYS A 127 -1.83 -13.31 1.61
C LYS A 127 -1.04 -12.56 2.69
N GLU A 128 -1.10 -13.03 3.93
CA GLU A 128 -0.32 -12.47 5.03
C GLU A 128 1.19 -12.61 4.77
N ASP A 129 1.64 -13.82 4.38
CA ASP A 129 3.05 -14.09 4.09
C ASP A 129 3.56 -13.23 2.92
N ASP A 130 2.77 -13.07 1.86
CA ASP A 130 3.10 -12.23 0.71
C ASP A 130 3.24 -10.75 1.11
N ARG A 131 2.25 -10.20 1.81
CA ARG A 131 2.31 -8.80 2.26
C ARG A 131 3.45 -8.56 3.25
N MET A 132 3.75 -9.53 4.11
CA MET A 132 4.90 -9.45 5.01
C MET A 132 6.23 -9.37 4.24
N ILE A 133 6.38 -10.14 3.15
CA ILE A 133 7.55 -10.06 2.27
C ILE A 133 7.65 -8.65 1.66
N HIS A 134 6.57 -8.14 1.08
CA HIS A 134 6.53 -6.80 0.50
C HIS A 134 6.94 -5.71 1.50
N VAL A 135 6.39 -5.73 2.72
CA VAL A 135 6.75 -4.76 3.77
C VAL A 135 8.23 -4.87 4.12
N ARG A 136 8.76 -6.10 4.26
CA ARG A 136 10.16 -6.35 4.64
C ARG A 136 11.14 -5.85 3.59
N ILE A 137 10.91 -6.15 2.31
CA ILE A 137 11.87 -5.83 1.24
C ILE A 137 11.82 -4.37 0.81
N GLN A 138 10.65 -3.73 0.87
CA GLN A 138 10.48 -2.34 0.50
C GLN A 138 10.71 -1.36 1.67
N ASP A 139 10.87 -1.90 2.91
CA ASP A 139 10.93 -1.11 4.15
C ASP A 139 9.79 -0.06 4.24
N ALA A 140 8.63 -0.44 3.74
CA ALA A 140 7.45 0.42 3.67
C ALA A 140 6.16 -0.39 3.77
N ASN A 141 5.18 0.16 4.47
CA ASN A 141 3.82 -0.37 4.50
C ASN A 141 2.99 0.36 3.42
N ILE A 142 2.84 -0.25 2.26
CA ILE A 142 2.20 0.37 1.09
C ILE A 142 0.69 0.37 1.21
N GLU A 143 0.14 -0.64 1.86
CA GLU A 143 -1.30 -0.81 2.05
C GLU A 143 -1.64 -0.79 3.53
N PRO A 144 -2.17 0.35 4.05
CA PRO A 144 -2.55 0.47 5.44
C PRO A 144 -3.72 -0.46 5.79
N VAL A 145 -3.70 -0.98 7.02
CA VAL A 145 -4.78 -1.80 7.56
C VAL A 145 -5.94 -0.92 8.00
N PHE A 146 -7.17 -1.32 7.70
CA PHE A 146 -8.38 -0.61 8.10
C PHE A 146 -8.91 -1.17 9.44
N PHE A 147 -9.19 -0.28 10.38
CA PHE A 147 -9.85 -0.59 11.66
C PHE A 147 -11.18 0.14 11.75
N SER A 148 -12.21 -0.51 12.25
CA SER A 148 -13.52 0.06 12.54
C SER A 148 -13.77 0.16 14.05
#